data_61242194dc1f40b5ffed1e04ca56e5b0
#
_entry.id   61242194dc1f40b5ffed1e04ca56e5b0
#
_cell.length_a   1.000
_cell.length_b   1.000
_cell.length_c   1.000
_cell.angle_alpha   90.00
_cell.angle_beta   90.00
_cell.angle_gamma   90.00
#
_symmetry.space_group_name_H-M   'P 1'
#
loop_
_entity.id
_entity.type
_entity.pdbx_description
1 polymer ?
#
loop_
_entity_poly.entity_id
_entity_poly.type
_entity_poly.pdbx_seq_one_letter_code
_entity_poly.pdbx_strand_id
1 'polypeptide(L)'
;MFTVTEKEGYSPGLWFIPAPAPLPVMFSVSFLLCFCVHIPVSGCGRKCKETPLELLFVIDSSESVGLKNFQIIKNFVKTLTDRVALDLATTRIGIINYSHKVEEVAHLTQFSSKDDLKRAVDNMQYLGEGTYTATALHAANRMFEAAKPGVKKVALVITDGQTDSRDEKNLIEVVKNASDINVEIFVIGVVKRNDPNFHIFHQEMNLIATDPDSEHVYLFDDFITLEGKTVPGENNLYCFSKNHIAG
;
A
#
# COMPACT_ATOMS: atom_id res chain seq x y z
N MET A 1 -15.79 56.63 55.20
CA MET A 1 -14.45 56.83 54.63
C MET A 1 -13.74 55.48 54.81
N PHE A 2 -13.93 54.59 53.85
CA PHE A 2 -13.25 53.29 53.85
C PHE A 2 -12.71 53.05 52.43
N THR A 3 -11.41 52.99 52.35
CA THR A 3 -10.65 52.69 51.17
C THR A 3 -10.63 51.18 50.95
N VAL A 4 -11.08 50.75 49.77
CA VAL A 4 -10.99 49.38 49.32
C VAL A 4 -9.71 49.23 48.48
N THR A 5 -8.81 48.35 48.91
CA THR A 5 -7.63 47.95 48.20
C THR A 5 -7.96 46.87 47.17
N GLU A 6 -7.66 47.09 45.91
CA GLU A 6 -7.74 46.11 44.83
C GLU A 6 -6.71 44.99 45.04
N LYS A 7 -7.17 43.76 44.89
CA LYS A 7 -6.32 42.57 44.79
C LYS A 7 -6.08 42.27 43.33
N GLU A 8 -4.80 42.22 42.94
CA GLU A 8 -4.31 41.79 41.66
C GLU A 8 -4.73 40.35 41.34
N GLY A 9 -5.36 40.19 40.19
CA GLY A 9 -5.78 38.89 39.66
C GLY A 9 -4.61 38.15 39.01
N TYR A 10 -4.34 36.95 39.49
CA TYR A 10 -3.39 36.00 38.91
C TYR A 10 -4.03 35.36 37.66
N SER A 11 -3.47 35.61 36.50
CA SER A 11 -3.87 34.94 35.24
C SER A 11 -3.11 33.63 35.10
N PRO A 12 -3.75 32.46 34.96
CA PRO A 12 -3.05 31.22 34.72
C PRO A 12 -2.60 31.17 33.26
N GLY A 13 -1.29 31.18 33.04
CA GLY A 13 -0.69 31.02 31.73
C GLY A 13 -1.09 29.70 31.08
N LEU A 14 -1.72 29.80 29.90
CA LEU A 14 -1.89 28.66 29.01
C LEU A 14 -0.50 28.18 28.56
N TRP A 15 -0.10 27.03 29.06
CA TRP A 15 1.03 26.30 28.51
C TRP A 15 0.63 25.75 27.12
N PHE A 16 1.14 26.38 26.08
CA PHE A 16 1.11 25.81 24.73
C PHE A 16 1.98 24.54 24.75
N ILE A 17 1.34 23.40 24.80
CA ILE A 17 1.99 22.12 24.46
C ILE A 17 2.12 22.11 22.93
N PRO A 18 3.32 22.16 22.36
CA PRO A 18 3.47 22.04 20.92
C PRO A 18 2.96 20.65 20.52
N ALA A 19 2.09 20.61 19.49
CA ALA A 19 1.65 19.37 18.89
C ALA A 19 2.87 18.52 18.49
N PRO A 20 2.87 17.21 18.73
CA PRO A 20 3.97 16.37 18.31
C PRO A 20 4.16 16.49 16.80
N ALA A 21 5.40 16.71 16.38
CA ALA A 21 5.77 16.77 14.98
C ALA A 21 5.31 15.47 14.29
N PRO A 22 4.80 15.53 13.05
CA PRO A 22 4.42 14.33 12.31
C PRO A 22 5.66 13.44 12.16
N LEU A 23 5.55 12.20 12.60
CA LEU A 23 6.60 11.19 12.47
C LEU A 23 6.95 11.01 10.98
N PRO A 24 8.23 10.88 10.63
CA PRO A 24 8.64 10.75 9.25
C PRO A 24 8.07 9.46 8.63
N VAL A 25 7.48 9.62 7.46
CA VAL A 25 6.72 8.62 6.67
C VAL A 25 7.54 7.39 6.24
N MET A 26 8.84 7.35 6.56
CA MET A 26 9.79 6.28 6.20
C MET A 26 9.48 4.88 6.80
N PHE A 27 8.54 4.78 7.74
CA PHE A 27 8.26 3.51 8.45
C PHE A 27 7.28 2.58 7.72
N SER A 28 6.57 3.08 6.72
CA SER A 28 5.36 2.45 6.21
C SER A 28 5.60 1.23 5.31
N VAL A 29 6.52 1.30 4.35
CA VAL A 29 6.70 0.22 3.35
C VAL A 29 7.31 -1.05 3.98
N SER A 30 8.22 -0.89 4.94
CA SER A 30 8.75 -2.04 5.70
C SER A 30 7.70 -2.69 6.59
N PHE A 31 6.72 -1.90 7.06
CA PHE A 31 5.62 -2.37 7.89
C PHE A 31 4.61 -3.16 7.07
N LEU A 32 4.27 -2.68 5.87
CA LEU A 32 3.42 -3.39 4.90
C LEU A 32 3.98 -4.79 4.60
N LEU A 33 5.30 -4.88 4.39
CA LEU A 33 5.97 -6.15 4.12
C LEU A 33 6.04 -7.07 5.35
N CYS A 34 6.11 -6.51 6.56
CA CYS A 34 6.13 -7.29 7.79
C CYS A 34 4.80 -7.98 8.10
N PHE A 35 3.67 -7.41 7.64
CA PHE A 35 2.33 -8.00 7.81
C PHE A 35 1.96 -8.99 6.72
N CYS A 36 2.32 -8.70 5.48
CA CYS A 36 1.96 -9.52 4.32
C CYS A 36 2.98 -10.59 3.99
N VAL A 37 4.25 -10.34 4.31
CA VAL A 37 5.36 -11.19 3.88
C VAL A 37 6.34 -11.33 5.03
N HIS A 38 6.58 -12.55 5.45
CA HIS A 38 7.59 -12.88 6.43
C HIS A 38 8.99 -12.58 5.90
N ILE A 39 9.53 -11.40 6.24
CA ILE A 39 10.94 -11.10 6.00
C ILE A 39 11.73 -11.71 7.16
N PRO A 40 12.72 -12.55 6.91
CA PRO A 40 13.63 -13.00 7.95
C PRO A 40 14.47 -11.80 8.42
N VAL A 41 14.02 -11.11 9.45
CA VAL A 41 14.80 -10.09 10.13
C VAL A 41 15.78 -10.84 11.04
N SER A 42 17.01 -10.93 10.61
CA SER A 42 18.11 -11.47 11.44
C SER A 42 18.27 -10.58 12.67
N GLY A 43 17.78 -11.03 13.81
CA GLY A 43 17.97 -10.31 15.09
C GLY A 43 16.86 -10.42 16.12
N CYS A 44 15.64 -10.77 15.74
CA CYS A 44 14.57 -11.02 16.72
C CYS A 44 14.31 -12.54 16.76
N GLY A 45 14.67 -13.21 17.83
CA GLY A 45 14.70 -14.67 17.97
C GLY A 45 13.33 -15.38 17.98
N ARG A 46 12.31 -14.83 17.31
CA ARG A 46 11.08 -15.53 16.98
C ARG A 46 11.09 -15.90 15.51
N LYS A 47 11.14 -17.19 15.22
CA LYS A 47 10.81 -17.70 13.89
C LYS A 47 9.37 -17.25 13.58
N CYS A 48 9.22 -16.26 12.72
CA CYS A 48 7.93 -15.96 12.14
C CYS A 48 7.46 -17.21 11.40
N LYS A 49 6.26 -17.70 11.70
CA LYS A 49 5.69 -18.86 11.03
C LYS A 49 5.37 -18.43 9.60
N GLU A 50 5.94 -19.10 8.61
CA GLU A 50 5.63 -18.85 7.21
C GLU A 50 4.16 -19.16 6.99
N THR A 51 3.37 -18.12 6.75
CA THR A 51 1.94 -18.26 6.44
C THR A 51 1.81 -18.25 4.92
N PRO A 52 1.16 -19.25 4.34
CA PRO A 52 0.91 -19.25 2.89
C PRO A 52 0.19 -17.98 2.45
N LEU A 53 0.63 -17.41 1.32
CA LEU A 53 0.18 -16.11 0.82
C LEU A 53 -0.06 -16.15 -0.69
N GLU A 54 -1.19 -15.61 -1.12
CA GLU A 54 -1.48 -15.25 -2.51
C GLU A 54 -1.39 -13.72 -2.61
N LEU A 55 -0.35 -13.21 -3.25
CA LEU A 55 -0.09 -11.78 -3.39
C LEU A 55 -0.36 -11.33 -4.82
N LEU A 56 -1.20 -10.33 -5.00
CA LEU A 56 -1.50 -9.76 -6.31
C LEU A 56 -1.13 -8.28 -6.35
N PHE A 57 -0.25 -7.89 -7.25
CA PHE A 57 0.04 -6.50 -7.56
C PHE A 57 -0.95 -5.99 -8.59
N VAL A 58 -1.60 -4.86 -8.30
CA VAL A 58 -2.52 -4.16 -9.21
C VAL A 58 -1.90 -2.79 -9.50
N ILE A 59 -1.31 -2.66 -10.69
CA ILE A 59 -0.38 -1.58 -11.00
C ILE A 59 -1.03 -0.63 -12.00
N ASP A 60 -1.20 0.61 -11.59
CA ASP A 60 -1.63 1.71 -12.44
C ASP A 60 -0.51 2.12 -13.41
N SER A 61 -0.81 2.16 -14.69
CA SER A 61 0.02 2.70 -15.76
C SER A 61 -0.73 3.72 -16.61
N SER A 62 -1.62 4.48 -15.97
CA SER A 62 -2.38 5.57 -16.58
C SER A 62 -1.48 6.74 -17.00
N GLU A 63 -2.08 7.70 -17.71
CA GLU A 63 -1.36 8.88 -18.22
C GLU A 63 -0.74 9.73 -17.10
N SER A 64 -1.43 9.88 -15.95
CA SER A 64 -0.96 10.65 -14.78
C SER A 64 0.32 10.08 -14.19
N VAL A 65 0.44 8.75 -14.12
CA VAL A 65 1.67 8.06 -13.65
C VAL A 65 2.87 8.45 -14.51
N GLY A 66 2.73 8.42 -15.83
CA GLY A 66 3.80 8.71 -16.78
C GLY A 66 4.88 7.63 -16.84
N LEU A 67 5.55 7.55 -17.97
CA LEU A 67 6.53 6.48 -18.27
C LEU A 67 7.67 6.38 -17.24
N LYS A 68 8.16 7.53 -16.74
CA LYS A 68 9.27 7.57 -15.77
C LYS A 68 8.86 6.96 -14.43
N ASN A 69 7.70 7.32 -13.92
CA ASN A 69 7.20 6.83 -12.65
C ASN A 69 6.78 5.35 -12.76
N PHE A 70 6.24 4.95 -13.91
CA PHE A 70 5.96 3.54 -14.19
C PHE A 70 7.21 2.66 -14.08
N GLN A 71 8.38 3.17 -14.55
CA GLN A 71 9.65 2.46 -14.36
C GLN A 71 10.04 2.36 -12.86
N ILE A 72 9.76 3.37 -12.07
CA ILE A 72 9.97 3.34 -10.60
C ILE A 72 9.08 2.27 -9.96
N ILE A 73 7.80 2.20 -10.34
CA ILE A 73 6.87 1.17 -9.86
C ILE A 73 7.38 -0.23 -10.22
N LYS A 74 7.83 -0.45 -11.46
CA LYS A 74 8.42 -1.74 -11.89
C LYS A 74 9.60 -2.14 -10.99
N ASN A 75 10.51 -1.23 -10.70
CA ASN A 75 11.64 -1.47 -9.82
C ASN A 75 11.21 -1.77 -8.38
N PHE A 76 10.20 -1.07 -7.88
CA PHE A 76 9.61 -1.31 -6.58
C PHE A 76 9.01 -2.72 -6.48
N VAL A 77 8.19 -3.13 -7.45
CA VAL A 77 7.60 -4.49 -7.51
C VAL A 77 8.68 -5.57 -7.56
N LYS A 78 9.75 -5.38 -8.33
CA LYS A 78 10.90 -6.31 -8.37
C LYS A 78 11.58 -6.40 -6.99
N THR A 79 11.77 -5.27 -6.32
CA THR A 79 12.36 -5.22 -4.98
C THR A 79 11.49 -5.96 -3.96
N LEU A 80 10.17 -5.82 -4.04
CA LEU A 80 9.25 -6.57 -3.19
C LEU A 80 9.29 -8.07 -3.50
N THR A 81 9.32 -8.44 -4.77
CA THR A 81 9.46 -9.84 -5.20
C THR A 81 10.73 -10.50 -4.64
N ASP A 82 11.85 -9.77 -4.58
CA ASP A 82 13.09 -10.30 -4.01
C ASP A 82 12.98 -10.61 -2.52
N ARG A 83 12.14 -9.88 -1.79
CA ARG A 83 11.93 -10.03 -0.35
C ARG A 83 10.94 -11.14 0.02
N VAL A 84 10.12 -11.57 -0.92
CA VAL A 84 9.13 -12.66 -0.71
C VAL A 84 9.78 -14.00 -0.98
N ALA A 85 9.49 -15.01 -0.16
CA ALA A 85 9.86 -16.39 -0.48
C ALA A 85 8.87 -16.94 -1.52
N LEU A 86 9.15 -16.72 -2.80
CA LEU A 86 8.32 -17.25 -3.87
C LEU A 86 8.43 -18.77 -3.92
N ASP A 87 7.34 -19.45 -3.66
CA ASP A 87 7.20 -20.90 -3.73
C ASP A 87 5.73 -21.23 -4.07
N LEU A 88 5.51 -21.99 -5.14
CA LEU A 88 4.17 -22.39 -5.54
C LEU A 88 3.42 -23.17 -4.44
N ALA A 89 4.13 -23.75 -3.48
CA ALA A 89 3.52 -24.42 -2.34
C ALA A 89 3.04 -23.44 -1.26
N THR A 90 3.76 -22.36 -1.00
CA THR A 90 3.52 -21.43 0.10
C THR A 90 3.10 -20.04 -0.37
N THR A 91 3.86 -19.39 -1.24
CA THR A 91 3.59 -18.02 -1.68
C THR A 91 3.58 -17.92 -3.20
N ARG A 92 2.48 -17.46 -3.75
CA ARG A 92 2.33 -17.21 -5.18
C ARG A 92 2.10 -15.73 -5.42
N ILE A 93 2.61 -15.23 -6.54
CA ILE A 93 2.50 -13.83 -6.93
C ILE A 93 1.84 -13.72 -8.29
N GLY A 94 0.82 -12.86 -8.39
CA GLY A 94 0.21 -12.43 -9.62
C GLY A 94 0.44 -10.93 -9.86
N ILE A 95 0.30 -10.49 -11.10
CA ILE A 95 0.50 -9.09 -11.50
C ILE A 95 -0.54 -8.69 -12.52
N ILE A 96 -1.24 -7.60 -12.25
CA ILE A 96 -2.13 -6.89 -13.16
C ILE A 96 -1.53 -5.52 -13.46
N ASN A 97 -1.46 -5.16 -14.73
CA ASN A 97 -1.14 -3.83 -15.23
C ASN A 97 -2.41 -3.22 -15.84
N TYR A 98 -2.77 -1.99 -15.45
CA TYR A 98 -4.00 -1.39 -15.95
C TYR A 98 -3.88 0.10 -16.28
N SER A 99 -4.76 0.56 -17.17
CA SER A 99 -5.10 1.93 -17.46
C SER A 99 -6.57 1.99 -17.91
N HIS A 100 -6.88 2.31 -19.17
CA HIS A 100 -8.21 2.10 -19.79
C HIS A 100 -8.50 0.63 -20.15
N LYS A 101 -7.51 -0.22 -20.07
CA LYS A 101 -7.59 -1.68 -20.25
C LYS A 101 -6.81 -2.38 -19.14
N VAL A 102 -7.05 -3.66 -19.00
CA VAL A 102 -6.40 -4.52 -18.02
C VAL A 102 -5.54 -5.56 -18.74
N GLU A 103 -4.28 -5.70 -18.32
CA GLU A 103 -3.35 -6.73 -18.76
C GLU A 103 -2.97 -7.63 -17.58
N GLU A 104 -3.33 -8.90 -17.66
CA GLU A 104 -2.92 -9.92 -16.70
C GLU A 104 -1.48 -10.35 -17.04
N VAL A 105 -0.50 -9.70 -16.41
CA VAL A 105 0.95 -9.88 -16.70
C VAL A 105 1.46 -11.20 -16.14
N ALA A 106 0.96 -11.61 -14.98
CA ALA A 106 1.33 -12.85 -14.33
C ALA A 106 0.13 -13.43 -13.55
N HIS A 107 -0.24 -14.67 -13.85
CA HIS A 107 -1.19 -15.42 -13.05
C HIS A 107 -0.54 -16.03 -11.82
N LEU A 108 -1.30 -16.24 -10.74
CA LEU A 108 -0.81 -16.79 -9.46
C LEU A 108 -0.07 -18.14 -9.59
N THR A 109 -0.35 -18.91 -10.62
CA THR A 109 0.26 -20.23 -10.85
C THR A 109 1.32 -20.25 -11.94
N GLN A 110 1.60 -19.09 -12.57
CA GLN A 110 2.39 -19.04 -13.79
C GLN A 110 3.89 -19.13 -13.54
N PHE A 111 4.40 -18.47 -12.48
CA PHE A 111 5.82 -18.39 -12.23
C PHE A 111 6.21 -19.03 -10.89
N SER A 112 7.22 -19.89 -10.92
CA SER A 112 7.86 -20.48 -9.73
C SER A 112 9.23 -19.88 -9.45
N SER A 113 9.75 -19.06 -10.37
CA SER A 113 11.05 -18.40 -10.27
C SER A 113 10.89 -16.89 -10.17
N LYS A 114 11.60 -16.28 -9.22
CA LYS A 114 11.66 -14.81 -9.07
C LYS A 114 12.22 -14.13 -10.33
N ASP A 115 13.17 -14.76 -11.00
CA ASP A 115 13.78 -14.17 -12.19
C ASP A 115 12.82 -14.17 -13.37
N ASP A 116 11.98 -15.20 -13.52
CA ASP A 116 10.95 -15.22 -14.55
C ASP A 116 9.88 -14.17 -14.29
N LEU A 117 9.45 -14.05 -13.02
CA LEU A 117 8.49 -13.02 -12.61
C LEU A 117 9.06 -11.60 -12.83
N LYS A 118 10.33 -11.37 -12.46
CA LYS A 118 10.98 -10.07 -12.69
C LYS A 118 11.11 -9.75 -14.18
N ARG A 119 11.38 -10.75 -15.03
CA ARG A 119 11.35 -10.56 -16.50
C ARG A 119 9.97 -10.20 -17.01
N ALA A 120 8.91 -10.79 -16.47
CA ALA A 120 7.53 -10.40 -16.79
C ALA A 120 7.26 -8.94 -16.41
N VAL A 121 7.71 -8.49 -15.24
CA VAL A 121 7.63 -7.07 -14.82
C VAL A 121 8.44 -6.17 -15.77
N ASP A 122 9.65 -6.55 -16.17
CA ASP A 122 10.46 -5.77 -17.10
C ASP A 122 9.81 -5.62 -18.48
N ASN A 123 9.04 -6.63 -18.90
CA ASN A 123 8.33 -6.63 -20.19
C ASN A 123 6.97 -5.91 -20.15
N MET A 124 6.49 -5.48 -18.97
CA MET A 124 5.23 -4.72 -18.86
C MET A 124 5.27 -3.47 -19.72
N GLN A 125 4.19 -3.26 -20.49
CA GLN A 125 4.04 -2.08 -21.34
C GLN A 125 3.40 -0.94 -20.53
N TYR A 126 3.86 0.28 -20.77
CA TYR A 126 3.16 1.47 -20.30
C TYR A 126 1.94 1.69 -21.19
N LEU A 127 0.76 1.75 -20.58
CA LEU A 127 -0.51 1.80 -21.32
C LEU A 127 -0.99 3.22 -21.61
N GLY A 128 -0.78 4.16 -20.68
CA GLY A 128 -1.15 5.57 -20.83
C GLY A 128 -2.60 5.84 -20.45
N GLU A 129 -3.52 5.97 -21.27
CA GLU A 129 -4.89 6.45 -21.15
C GLU A 129 -5.68 5.92 -19.93
N GLY A 130 -6.52 6.81 -19.34
CA GLY A 130 -7.54 6.46 -18.34
C GLY A 130 -7.03 5.71 -17.09
N THR A 131 -7.91 5.51 -16.10
CA THR A 131 -7.59 4.86 -14.81
C THR A 131 -8.79 3.99 -14.39
N TYR A 132 -8.94 2.79 -14.98
CA TYR A 132 -10.07 1.91 -14.74
C TYR A 132 -9.81 0.98 -13.55
N THR A 133 -9.75 1.57 -12.37
CA THR A 133 -9.39 0.87 -11.12
C THR A 133 -10.43 -0.18 -10.74
N ALA A 134 -11.72 0.11 -10.91
CA ALA A 134 -12.77 -0.86 -10.60
C ALA A 134 -12.70 -2.08 -11.54
N THR A 135 -12.43 -1.88 -12.83
CA THR A 135 -12.21 -2.98 -13.78
C THR A 135 -10.96 -3.80 -13.43
N ALA A 136 -9.88 -3.15 -13.00
CA ALA A 136 -8.66 -3.84 -12.57
C ALA A 136 -8.87 -4.68 -11.31
N LEU A 137 -9.56 -4.12 -10.30
CA LEU A 137 -9.93 -4.86 -9.08
C LEU A 137 -10.89 -6.02 -9.37
N HIS A 138 -11.81 -5.85 -10.32
CA HIS A 138 -12.66 -6.96 -10.75
C HIS A 138 -11.84 -8.11 -11.37
N ALA A 139 -10.84 -7.79 -12.20
CA ALA A 139 -9.92 -8.79 -12.73
C ALA A 139 -9.08 -9.45 -11.61
N ALA A 140 -8.66 -8.67 -10.61
CA ALA A 140 -7.98 -9.20 -9.42
C ALA A 140 -8.85 -10.19 -8.66
N ASN A 141 -10.12 -9.88 -8.42
CA ASN A 141 -11.06 -10.79 -7.76
C ASN A 141 -11.19 -12.11 -8.53
N ARG A 142 -11.31 -12.06 -9.86
CA ARG A 142 -11.33 -13.25 -10.70
C ARG A 142 -10.03 -14.06 -10.61
N MET A 143 -8.89 -13.41 -10.57
CA MET A 143 -7.60 -14.10 -10.43
C MET A 143 -7.50 -14.83 -9.08
N PHE A 144 -8.09 -14.29 -8.01
CA PHE A 144 -8.17 -14.94 -6.71
C PHE A 144 -9.14 -16.13 -6.65
N GLU A 145 -9.98 -16.35 -7.67
CA GLU A 145 -10.78 -17.60 -7.77
C GLU A 145 -9.87 -18.83 -7.90
N ALA A 146 -8.67 -18.66 -8.49
CA ALA A 146 -7.64 -19.70 -8.57
C ALA A 146 -6.77 -19.81 -7.30
N ALA A 147 -7.06 -19.05 -6.25
CA ALA A 147 -6.34 -19.09 -4.99
C ALA A 147 -6.57 -20.42 -4.26
N LYS A 148 -5.56 -20.86 -3.52
CA LYS A 148 -5.68 -22.07 -2.70
C LYS A 148 -6.66 -21.86 -1.55
N PRO A 149 -7.50 -22.86 -1.22
CA PRO A 149 -8.38 -22.78 -0.06
C PRO A 149 -7.60 -22.53 1.25
N GLY A 150 -8.10 -21.58 2.06
CA GLY A 150 -7.52 -21.28 3.36
C GLY A 150 -6.19 -20.51 3.33
N VAL A 151 -5.71 -20.09 2.15
CA VAL A 151 -4.53 -19.23 2.00
C VAL A 151 -4.95 -17.77 2.10
N LYS A 152 -4.12 -16.94 2.75
CA LYS A 152 -4.32 -15.50 2.84
C LYS A 152 -4.21 -14.87 1.44
N LYS A 153 -5.20 -14.06 1.05
CA LYS A 153 -5.23 -13.33 -0.22
C LYS A 153 -4.97 -11.86 0.04
N VAL A 154 -4.01 -11.29 -0.66
CA VAL A 154 -3.61 -9.89 -0.52
C VAL A 154 -3.51 -9.25 -1.89
N ALA A 155 -4.20 -8.13 -2.08
CA ALA A 155 -4.03 -7.24 -3.23
C ALA A 155 -3.27 -5.98 -2.80
N LEU A 156 -2.21 -5.64 -3.52
CA LEU A 156 -1.49 -4.38 -3.35
C LEU A 156 -1.74 -3.50 -4.58
N VAL A 157 -2.55 -2.48 -4.39
CA VAL A 157 -2.90 -1.49 -5.43
C VAL A 157 -1.90 -0.34 -5.38
N ILE A 158 -1.36 0.05 -6.53
CA ILE A 158 -0.45 1.20 -6.66
C ILE A 158 -1.03 2.13 -7.70
N THR A 159 -1.42 3.35 -7.31
CA THR A 159 -2.08 4.33 -8.17
C THR A 159 -1.76 5.76 -7.78
N ASP A 160 -1.90 6.71 -8.70
CA ASP A 160 -1.79 8.15 -8.46
C ASP A 160 -3.05 8.94 -8.86
N GLY A 161 -4.11 8.24 -9.26
CA GLY A 161 -5.33 8.82 -9.77
C GLY A 161 -6.61 8.20 -9.23
N GLN A 162 -7.69 8.94 -9.42
CA GLN A 162 -9.04 8.45 -9.17
C GLN A 162 -9.51 7.56 -10.31
N THR A 163 -10.43 6.66 -9.98
CA THR A 163 -11.14 5.85 -10.97
C THR A 163 -11.81 6.76 -12.01
N ASP A 164 -11.51 6.52 -13.27
CA ASP A 164 -12.10 7.24 -14.41
C ASP A 164 -13.62 6.99 -14.46
N SER A 165 -14.40 8.04 -14.64
CA SER A 165 -15.86 7.94 -14.75
C SER A 165 -16.36 7.09 -15.93
N ARG A 166 -15.49 6.77 -16.88
CA ARG A 166 -15.76 5.86 -18.00
C ARG A 166 -15.56 4.38 -17.64
N ASP A 167 -15.04 4.10 -16.45
CA ASP A 167 -14.95 2.72 -15.97
C ASP A 167 -16.37 2.16 -15.76
N GLU A 168 -16.71 1.11 -16.53
CA GLU A 168 -18.05 0.52 -16.50
C GLU A 168 -18.36 -0.26 -15.22
N LYS A 169 -17.34 -0.58 -14.41
CA LYS A 169 -17.52 -1.31 -13.16
C LYS A 169 -17.84 -0.37 -12.01
N ASN A 170 -18.70 -0.82 -11.12
CA ASN A 170 -18.98 -0.10 -9.88
C ASN A 170 -17.92 -0.42 -8.84
N LEU A 171 -17.12 0.58 -8.45
CA LEU A 171 -16.00 0.41 -7.52
C LEU A 171 -16.46 -0.15 -6.16
N ILE A 172 -17.56 0.36 -5.60
CA ILE A 172 -18.09 -0.08 -4.31
C ILE A 172 -18.48 -1.57 -4.36
N GLU A 173 -19.13 -1.98 -5.45
CA GLU A 173 -19.55 -3.37 -5.63
C GLU A 173 -18.33 -4.30 -5.77
N VAL A 174 -17.32 -3.88 -6.53
CA VAL A 174 -16.10 -4.67 -6.74
C VAL A 174 -15.30 -4.83 -5.45
N VAL A 175 -15.17 -3.76 -4.64
CA VAL A 175 -14.52 -3.80 -3.32
C VAL A 175 -15.29 -4.70 -2.36
N LYS A 176 -16.63 -4.59 -2.36
CA LYS A 176 -17.47 -5.50 -1.57
C LYS A 176 -17.24 -6.95 -1.96
N ASN A 177 -17.19 -7.26 -3.25
CA ASN A 177 -16.92 -8.61 -3.74
C ASN A 177 -15.54 -9.13 -3.29
N ALA A 178 -14.51 -8.27 -3.25
CA ALA A 178 -13.19 -8.61 -2.70
C ALA A 178 -13.28 -9.00 -1.22
N SER A 179 -14.02 -8.23 -0.43
CA SER A 179 -14.27 -8.53 0.98
C SER A 179 -15.03 -9.86 1.15
N ASP A 180 -16.06 -10.12 0.35
CA ASP A 180 -16.86 -11.34 0.41
C ASP A 180 -16.02 -12.62 0.14
N ILE A 181 -14.94 -12.50 -0.64
CA ILE A 181 -13.98 -13.58 -0.89
C ILE A 181 -12.72 -13.52 0.00
N ASN A 182 -12.73 -12.68 1.06
CA ASN A 182 -11.65 -12.49 2.02
C ASN A 182 -10.32 -12.06 1.38
N VAL A 183 -10.35 -11.10 0.47
CA VAL A 183 -9.16 -10.41 -0.04
C VAL A 183 -8.87 -9.21 0.85
N GLU A 184 -7.65 -9.13 1.38
CA GLU A 184 -7.13 -7.95 2.09
C GLU A 184 -6.48 -7.02 1.08
N ILE A 185 -6.99 -5.79 0.97
CA ILE A 185 -6.51 -4.80 0.00
C ILE A 185 -5.69 -3.74 0.70
N PHE A 186 -4.45 -3.58 0.27
CA PHE A 186 -3.57 -2.45 0.61
C PHE A 186 -3.48 -1.49 -0.57
N VAL A 187 -3.46 -0.19 -0.27
CA VAL A 187 -3.35 0.85 -1.30
C VAL A 187 -2.12 1.71 -1.06
N ILE A 188 -1.29 1.82 -2.07
CA ILE A 188 -0.22 2.82 -2.17
C ILE A 188 -0.71 3.91 -3.12
N GLY A 189 -1.10 5.04 -2.55
CA GLY A 189 -1.49 6.23 -3.29
C GLY A 189 -0.33 7.23 -3.41
N VAL A 190 -0.10 7.75 -4.60
CA VAL A 190 0.96 8.76 -4.82
C VAL A 190 0.31 10.06 -5.25
N VAL A 191 0.17 11.00 -4.32
CA VAL A 191 -0.47 12.30 -4.55
C VAL A 191 0.12 13.35 -3.63
N LYS A 192 0.37 14.53 -4.16
CA LYS A 192 0.84 15.66 -3.36
C LYS A 192 -0.24 16.14 -2.41
N ARG A 193 0.10 16.38 -1.16
CA ARG A 193 -0.85 16.88 -0.13
C ARG A 193 -1.48 18.23 -0.47
N ASN A 194 -0.83 19.05 -1.33
CA ASN A 194 -1.36 20.32 -1.79
C ASN A 194 -2.13 20.21 -3.12
N ASP A 195 -2.37 19.00 -3.63
CA ASP A 195 -3.21 18.79 -4.81
C ASP A 195 -4.66 19.18 -4.47
N PRO A 196 -5.35 19.97 -5.33
CA PRO A 196 -6.74 20.35 -5.11
C PRO A 196 -7.69 19.15 -4.94
N ASN A 197 -7.38 18.02 -5.57
CA ASN A 197 -8.19 16.80 -5.54
C ASN A 197 -7.74 15.81 -4.43
N PHE A 198 -6.74 16.18 -3.61
CA PHE A 198 -6.19 15.30 -2.57
C PHE A 198 -7.27 14.63 -1.71
N HIS A 199 -8.27 15.42 -1.28
CA HIS A 199 -9.31 14.90 -0.39
C HIS A 199 -10.16 13.82 -1.08
N ILE A 200 -10.55 14.05 -2.33
CA ILE A 200 -11.39 13.11 -3.09
C ILE A 200 -10.59 11.83 -3.39
N PHE A 201 -9.32 12.00 -3.81
CA PHE A 201 -8.41 10.88 -4.02
C PHE A 201 -8.23 10.04 -2.74
N HIS A 202 -7.99 10.70 -1.61
CA HIS A 202 -7.82 10.02 -0.32
C HIS A 202 -9.08 9.25 0.11
N GLN A 203 -10.27 9.84 -0.11
CA GLN A 203 -11.53 9.13 0.17
C GLN A 203 -11.70 7.88 -0.70
N GLU A 204 -11.29 7.92 -1.96
CA GLU A 204 -11.35 6.75 -2.83
C GLU A 204 -10.34 5.67 -2.41
N MET A 205 -9.14 6.06 -1.98
CA MET A 205 -8.15 5.11 -1.44
C MET A 205 -8.68 4.39 -0.20
N ASN A 206 -9.35 5.13 0.70
CA ASN A 206 -9.99 4.56 1.89
C ASN A 206 -11.15 3.63 1.52
N LEU A 207 -11.90 3.96 0.45
CA LEU A 207 -12.97 3.07 -0.05
C LEU A 207 -12.42 1.75 -0.60
N ILE A 208 -11.26 1.79 -1.26
CA ILE A 208 -10.63 0.61 -1.88
C ILE A 208 -9.98 -0.28 -0.83
N ALA A 209 -9.32 0.30 0.15
CA ALA A 209 -8.53 -0.43 1.13
C ALA A 209 -9.42 -1.22 2.10
N THR A 210 -8.86 -2.26 2.68
CA THR A 210 -9.50 -2.98 3.79
C THR A 210 -9.41 -2.15 5.08
N ASP A 211 -10.46 -2.13 5.88
CA ASP A 211 -10.45 -1.50 7.21
C ASP A 211 -9.47 -2.18 8.19
N PRO A 212 -8.79 -1.44 9.06
CA PRO A 212 -8.82 0.02 9.19
C PRO A 212 -7.86 0.71 8.19
N ASP A 213 -8.29 1.85 7.63
CA ASP A 213 -7.51 2.63 6.65
C ASP A 213 -6.09 2.95 7.14
N SER A 214 -5.93 3.23 8.43
CA SER A 214 -4.63 3.54 9.04
C SER A 214 -3.58 2.42 8.92
N GLU A 215 -4.01 1.21 8.62
CA GLU A 215 -3.14 0.04 8.43
C GLU A 215 -3.01 -0.36 6.96
N HIS A 216 -3.89 0.11 6.09
CA HIS A 216 -4.00 -0.36 4.72
C HIS A 216 -3.82 0.74 3.65
N VAL A 217 -3.88 2.03 4.01
CA VAL A 217 -3.66 3.15 3.08
C VAL A 217 -2.33 3.83 3.35
N TYR A 218 -1.47 3.89 2.35
CA TYR A 218 -0.16 4.52 2.39
C TYR A 218 -0.07 5.60 1.33
N LEU A 219 0.07 6.87 1.76
CA LEU A 219 0.14 8.03 0.87
C LEU A 219 1.55 8.58 0.80
N PHE A 220 2.04 8.78 -0.41
CA PHE A 220 3.34 9.37 -0.72
C PHE A 220 3.17 10.62 -1.58
N ASP A 221 4.04 11.61 -1.39
CA ASP A 221 4.01 12.86 -2.17
C ASP A 221 4.60 12.68 -3.58
N ASP A 222 5.44 11.65 -3.79
CA ASP A 222 6.04 11.33 -5.07
C ASP A 222 6.45 9.85 -5.19
N PHE A 223 6.61 9.38 -6.43
CA PHE A 223 7.03 8.01 -6.72
C PHE A 223 8.48 7.69 -6.34
N ILE A 224 9.36 8.71 -6.23
CA ILE A 224 10.79 8.51 -5.89
C ILE A 224 10.92 7.90 -4.49
N THR A 225 9.96 8.18 -3.62
CA THR A 225 9.88 7.59 -2.29
C THR A 225 9.80 6.05 -2.32
N LEU A 226 9.26 5.45 -3.39
CA LEU A 226 9.18 4.00 -3.57
C LEU A 226 10.55 3.37 -3.90
N GLU A 227 11.52 4.13 -4.40
CA GLU A 227 12.87 3.60 -4.72
C GLU A 227 13.68 3.23 -3.47
N GLY A 228 13.19 3.59 -2.28
CA GLY A 228 13.85 3.22 -1.02
C GLY A 228 15.31 3.70 -0.98
N LYS A 229 15.58 4.97 -1.22
CA LYS A 229 16.89 5.55 -0.93
C LYS A 229 17.11 5.44 0.58
N THR A 230 17.81 4.40 0.99
CA THR A 230 18.45 4.35 2.30
C THR A 230 19.31 5.59 2.42
N VAL A 231 18.91 6.52 3.28
CA VAL A 231 19.80 7.61 3.70
C VAL A 231 21.04 6.92 4.28
N PRO A 232 22.26 7.21 3.78
CA PRO A 232 23.47 6.63 4.33
C PRO A 232 23.60 7.08 5.79
N GLY A 233 23.47 6.18 6.75
CA GLY A 233 23.72 6.46 8.17
C GLY A 233 22.73 5.90 9.17
N GLU A 234 21.60 5.34 8.82
CA GLU A 234 20.67 4.77 9.80
C GLU A 234 20.46 3.26 9.57
N ASN A 235 21.35 2.47 10.16
CA ASN A 235 21.12 1.06 10.47
C ASN A 235 20.15 0.95 11.65
N ASN A 236 18.90 1.33 11.50
CA ASN A 236 17.89 1.16 12.52
C ASN A 236 16.71 0.36 11.99
N LEU A 237 16.92 -0.95 12.03
CA LEU A 237 15.87 -1.95 11.94
C LEU A 237 15.13 -2.00 13.29
N TYR A 238 14.14 -1.17 13.50
CA TYR A 238 13.31 -1.26 14.70
C TYR A 238 12.21 -2.33 14.50
N CYS A 239 12.36 -3.43 15.22
CA CYS A 239 11.26 -4.34 15.52
C CYS A 239 10.27 -3.63 16.46
N PHE A 240 9.14 -3.12 15.98
CA PHE A 240 8.06 -2.71 16.86
C PHE A 240 7.30 -3.95 17.35
N SER A 241 7.58 -4.35 18.57
CA SER A 241 6.71 -5.22 19.35
C SER A 241 5.46 -4.42 19.73
N LYS A 242 4.26 -4.87 19.35
CA LYS A 242 3.01 -4.44 19.99
C LYS A 242 3.10 -4.83 21.47
N ASN A 243 3.47 -3.91 22.32
CA ASN A 243 3.15 -4.03 23.75
C ASN A 243 1.67 -3.67 23.88
N HIS A 244 0.84 -4.66 24.08
CA HIS A 244 -0.46 -4.51 24.71
C HIS A 244 -0.24 -3.84 26.06
N ILE A 245 -0.66 -2.61 26.18
CA ILE A 245 -0.95 -2.02 27.46
C ILE A 245 -2.32 -2.58 27.83
N ALA A 246 -2.31 -3.59 28.69
CA ALA A 246 -3.46 -3.98 29.47
C ALA A 246 -3.61 -2.92 30.58
N GLY A 247 -4.80 -2.34 30.70
CA GLY A 247 -5.22 -1.42 31.74
C GLY A 247 -6.69 -1.12 31.59
#